data_687fe2b404fc4c735e43359b4868cde0
#
_entry.id   687fe2b404fc4c735e43359b4868cde0
#
_cell.length_a   1.000
_cell.length_b   1.000
_cell.length_c   1.000
_cell.angle_alpha   90.00
_cell.angle_beta   90.00
_cell.angle_gamma   90.00
#
_symmetry.space_group_name_H-M   'P 1'
#
loop_
_entity.id
_entity.type
_entity.pdbx_description
1 polymer ?
#
loop_
_entity_poly.entity_id
_entity_poly.type
_entity_poly.pdbx_seq_one_letter_code
_entity_poly.pdbx_strand_id
1 'polypeptide(L)'
;ASGLLLVSGVAYTADTQTFAANLTATESTASNDTSPELFANSYSVSGDTITISAKNGSEIGTVLNDALKAARDLADSNGHIITVNVPAGSYTQDIALHIYSNTTLNLTGVSIKCTADTPINMITTGTNGAYKGQNNYNTSSLCSGYNGFKNITINGGTFISIPSNDSTIVRLSHATNVHLNGITLKGGGCLHQMEVAAINGFYVTGCTFRDNGKATDINNHENQEALQLDMPCREFVFPNIYEDGTPMKNVEITGCTFKNVARGLGSHTMLIGAYHENIKINNNTFDNVLEECIIGLNYYNCEIKNNTIKNCGGGILVQNYKAAANTINTSILDGKNKYKASFRYKLNTVISGNNISLRYSPSCITPEGIKVSGYKQESGKKGGDGFILPAGNYYISGVTVSDNTIHTSGHGIHFLDAHGCSAYDNTIIGQNFSSKDPSKNDHDGILVEMGSKNIIINNNHISGMTRNGILVQKSSSVKGISKNIFSKCGGRGIQIYDKSQCTEGISDNQIKSCKRGGIFISNNCTSGNITGNKISSYNEEGGISVYNNCTTGKIANNTITDTRKNGKHTNLAGIK
;
A
#
# COMPACT_ATOMS: atom_id res chain seq x y z
N ALA A 1 -20.17 -11.13 21.24
CA ALA A 1 -20.68 -12.42 20.80
C ALA A 1 -19.67 -12.98 19.79
N SER A 2 -19.01 -14.03 20.20
CA SER A 2 -18.00 -14.76 19.44
C SER A 2 -18.66 -15.62 18.36
N GLY A 3 -18.38 -15.36 17.11
CA GLY A 3 -18.70 -16.23 15.99
C GLY A 3 -17.47 -17.05 15.60
N LEU A 4 -17.52 -18.34 15.94
CA LEU A 4 -16.54 -19.33 15.55
C LEU A 4 -16.86 -19.74 14.10
N LEU A 5 -15.95 -19.49 13.15
CA LEU A 5 -16.06 -20.04 11.80
C LEU A 5 -15.33 -21.39 11.79
N LEU A 6 -16.09 -22.44 11.65
CA LEU A 6 -15.59 -23.80 11.37
C LEU A 6 -15.23 -23.87 9.87
N VAL A 7 -13.95 -24.04 9.57
CA VAL A 7 -13.49 -24.41 8.24
C VAL A 7 -13.52 -25.94 8.14
N SER A 8 -14.40 -26.46 7.32
CA SER A 8 -14.46 -27.88 6.96
C SER A 8 -13.26 -28.24 6.08
N GLY A 9 -12.35 -29.02 6.63
CA GLY A 9 -11.26 -29.64 5.86
C GLY A 9 -11.80 -30.70 4.91
N VAL A 10 -11.55 -30.53 3.63
CA VAL A 10 -11.71 -31.58 2.61
C VAL A 10 -10.37 -32.28 2.45
N ALA A 11 -10.31 -33.54 2.88
CA ALA A 11 -9.17 -34.39 2.65
C ALA A 11 -9.21 -34.87 1.19
N TYR A 12 -8.18 -34.59 0.42
CA TYR A 12 -7.98 -35.14 -0.89
C TYR A 12 -7.13 -36.42 -0.79
N THR A 13 -7.70 -37.53 -1.20
CA THR A 13 -6.95 -38.76 -1.47
C THR A 13 -6.32 -38.68 -2.85
N ALA A 14 -5.00 -38.81 -2.91
CA ALA A 14 -4.26 -38.86 -4.17
C ALA A 14 -4.38 -40.21 -4.82
N ASP A 15 -4.90 -40.25 -6.04
CA ASP A 15 -4.80 -41.41 -6.93
C ASP A 15 -3.52 -41.26 -7.77
N THR A 16 -2.62 -42.23 -7.59
CA THR A 16 -1.37 -42.35 -8.33
C THR A 16 -1.58 -43.07 -9.65
N GLN A 17 -1.46 -42.38 -10.77
CA GLN A 17 -1.18 -43.02 -12.06
C GLN A 17 0.15 -42.51 -12.62
N THR A 18 1.11 -43.41 -12.65
CA THR A 18 2.41 -43.29 -13.34
C THR A 18 2.22 -43.39 -14.85
N PHE A 19 2.56 -42.34 -15.59
CA PHE A 19 2.78 -42.42 -17.02
C PHE A 19 4.27 -42.22 -17.33
N ALA A 20 4.91 -43.31 -17.77
CA ALA A 20 6.21 -43.26 -18.43
C ALA A 20 6.00 -42.94 -19.92
N ALA A 21 6.51 -41.81 -20.37
CA ALA A 21 6.53 -41.47 -21.78
C ALA A 21 7.90 -41.82 -22.40
N ASN A 22 7.90 -42.77 -23.28
CA ASN A 22 9.03 -43.05 -24.17
C ASN A 22 9.02 -42.07 -25.33
N LEU A 23 10.06 -41.26 -25.44
CA LEU A 23 10.33 -40.43 -26.61
C LEU A 23 11.06 -41.28 -27.67
N THR A 24 10.34 -41.67 -28.69
CA THR A 24 10.93 -42.11 -29.97
C THR A 24 10.62 -41.06 -31.03
N ALA A 25 11.69 -40.49 -31.60
CA ALA A 25 11.58 -39.63 -32.77
C ALA A 25 11.23 -40.52 -33.99
N THR A 26 10.12 -40.22 -34.63
CA THR A 26 9.78 -40.78 -35.94
C THR A 26 9.74 -39.67 -36.98
N GLU A 27 10.60 -39.82 -37.99
CA GLU A 27 10.50 -39.06 -39.25
C GLU A 27 9.17 -39.39 -39.94
N SER A 28 8.36 -38.38 -40.27
CA SER A 28 7.13 -38.59 -41.02
C SER A 28 7.32 -38.26 -42.51
N THR A 29 7.12 -39.28 -43.33
CA THR A 29 6.89 -39.16 -44.78
C THR A 29 5.50 -38.57 -45.04
N ALA A 30 5.43 -37.60 -45.97
CA ALA A 30 4.20 -36.92 -46.34
C ALA A 30 3.18 -37.84 -46.98
N SER A 31 1.94 -37.87 -46.47
CA SER A 31 0.75 -38.35 -47.17
C SER A 31 -0.26 -37.20 -47.25
N ASN A 32 -0.74 -36.94 -48.48
CA ASN A 32 -1.82 -36.01 -48.77
C ASN A 32 -3.16 -36.56 -48.28
N ASP A 33 -3.65 -36.04 -47.12
CA ASP A 33 -5.01 -36.27 -46.69
C ASP A 33 -5.65 -34.93 -46.32
N THR A 34 -6.67 -34.50 -47.07
CA THR A 34 -7.39 -33.23 -46.93
C THR A 34 -8.59 -33.39 -45.99
N SER A 35 -8.34 -33.70 -44.73
CA SER A 35 -9.27 -33.45 -43.63
C SER A 35 -8.91 -32.08 -42.98
N PRO A 36 -9.86 -31.29 -42.46
CA PRO A 36 -9.53 -30.04 -41.78
C PRO A 36 -8.71 -30.39 -40.53
N GLU A 37 -7.38 -30.24 -40.64
CA GLU A 37 -6.49 -30.38 -39.49
C GLU A 37 -6.97 -29.41 -38.40
N LEU A 38 -7.34 -29.98 -37.25
CA LEU A 38 -7.35 -29.26 -36.00
C LEU A 38 -5.91 -28.73 -35.81
N PHE A 39 -5.71 -27.44 -36.10
CA PHE A 39 -4.42 -26.80 -35.79
C PHE A 39 -4.15 -26.94 -34.28
N ALA A 40 -3.37 -27.92 -33.93
CA ALA A 40 -2.85 -28.04 -32.58
C ALA A 40 -2.00 -26.79 -32.31
N ASN A 41 -2.24 -26.10 -31.19
CA ASN A 41 -1.38 -25.02 -30.76
C ASN A 41 0.06 -25.54 -30.61
N SER A 42 1.04 -24.83 -31.17
CA SER A 42 2.44 -25.24 -31.21
C SER A 42 3.35 -24.03 -30.99
N TYR A 43 4.64 -24.26 -30.87
CA TYR A 43 5.62 -23.20 -30.88
C TYR A 43 6.82 -23.55 -31.79
N SER A 44 7.52 -22.52 -32.22
CA SER A 44 8.78 -22.63 -32.98
C SER A 44 9.90 -21.93 -32.24
N VAL A 45 11.14 -22.41 -32.40
CA VAL A 45 12.34 -21.85 -31.79
C VAL A 45 13.27 -21.33 -32.90
N SER A 46 13.73 -20.10 -32.76
CA SER A 46 14.69 -19.47 -33.67
C SER A 46 15.68 -18.62 -32.87
N GLY A 47 16.91 -19.08 -32.70
CA GLY A 47 17.89 -18.46 -31.82
C GLY A 47 17.36 -18.32 -30.39
N ASP A 48 17.41 -17.11 -29.84
CA ASP A 48 16.91 -16.80 -28.49
C ASP A 48 15.41 -16.42 -28.47
N THR A 49 14.66 -16.80 -29.50
CA THR A 49 13.25 -16.47 -29.62
C THR A 49 12.40 -17.73 -29.80
N ILE A 50 11.35 -17.82 -29.02
CA ILE A 50 10.30 -18.84 -29.13
C ILE A 50 9.01 -18.11 -29.52
N THR A 51 8.32 -18.58 -30.54
CA THR A 51 7.07 -17.99 -31.00
C THR A 51 5.96 -19.04 -30.98
N ILE A 52 4.87 -18.72 -30.27
CA ILE A 52 3.68 -19.57 -30.21
C ILE A 52 2.86 -19.41 -31.48
N SER A 53 2.36 -20.52 -31.98
CA SER A 53 1.31 -20.56 -33.00
C SER A 53 0.02 -21.02 -32.34
N ALA A 54 -0.94 -20.12 -32.21
CA ALA A 54 -2.22 -20.39 -31.56
C ALA A 54 -3.36 -19.69 -32.30
N LYS A 55 -4.48 -20.40 -32.43
CA LYS A 55 -5.70 -19.84 -33.03
C LYS A 55 -6.35 -18.87 -32.03
N ASN A 56 -6.80 -17.72 -32.52
CA ASN A 56 -7.58 -16.78 -31.72
C ASN A 56 -8.82 -17.48 -31.12
N GLY A 57 -9.03 -17.32 -29.81
CA GLY A 57 -10.08 -17.99 -29.05
C GLY A 57 -9.72 -19.35 -28.44
N SER A 58 -8.52 -19.90 -28.75
CA SER A 58 -8.11 -21.18 -28.19
C SER A 58 -7.60 -21.08 -26.74
N GLU A 59 -7.58 -22.22 -26.06
CA GLU A 59 -6.85 -22.40 -24.81
C GLU A 59 -5.34 -22.43 -25.11
N ILE A 60 -4.53 -21.66 -24.38
CA ILE A 60 -3.09 -21.56 -24.63
C ILE A 60 -2.22 -21.94 -23.43
N GLY A 61 -2.79 -22.31 -22.30
CA GLY A 61 -2.03 -22.58 -21.07
C GLY A 61 -1.00 -23.69 -21.26
N THR A 62 -1.37 -24.78 -21.92
CA THR A 62 -0.46 -25.92 -22.17
C THR A 62 0.68 -25.53 -23.09
N VAL A 63 0.41 -25.00 -24.28
CA VAL A 63 1.45 -24.64 -25.26
C VAL A 63 2.35 -23.51 -24.72
N LEU A 64 1.79 -22.58 -23.97
CA LEU A 64 2.57 -21.49 -23.38
C LEU A 64 3.47 -22.00 -22.25
N ASN A 65 3.02 -22.93 -21.41
CA ASN A 65 3.87 -23.58 -20.42
C ASN A 65 5.00 -24.41 -21.07
N ASP A 66 4.72 -25.10 -22.16
CA ASP A 66 5.76 -25.85 -22.88
C ASP A 66 6.80 -24.92 -23.51
N ALA A 67 6.37 -23.79 -24.09
CA ALA A 67 7.26 -22.75 -24.58
C ALA A 67 8.09 -22.09 -23.45
N LEU A 68 7.51 -21.85 -22.28
CA LEU A 68 8.21 -21.30 -21.12
C LEU A 68 9.24 -22.29 -20.54
N LYS A 69 8.94 -23.61 -20.55
CA LYS A 69 9.91 -24.65 -20.20
C LYS A 69 11.05 -24.72 -21.21
N ALA A 70 10.74 -24.67 -22.52
CA ALA A 70 11.74 -24.63 -23.57
C ALA A 70 12.64 -23.37 -23.45
N ALA A 71 12.07 -22.24 -23.10
CA ALA A 71 12.83 -21.01 -22.82
C ALA A 71 13.80 -21.18 -21.65
N ARG A 72 13.36 -21.81 -20.55
CA ARG A 72 14.23 -22.17 -19.43
C ARG A 72 15.40 -23.04 -19.87
N ASP A 73 15.11 -24.13 -20.55
CA ASP A 73 16.11 -25.12 -20.95
C ASP A 73 17.13 -24.50 -21.92
N LEU A 74 16.68 -23.65 -22.84
CA LEU A 74 17.54 -22.90 -23.73
C LEU A 74 18.41 -21.88 -22.98
N ALA A 75 17.81 -21.12 -22.06
CA ALA A 75 18.55 -20.16 -21.22
C ALA A 75 19.59 -20.84 -20.32
N ASP A 76 19.29 -22.00 -19.78
CA ASP A 76 20.21 -22.80 -18.97
C ASP A 76 21.38 -23.34 -19.81
N SER A 77 21.15 -23.62 -21.09
CA SER A 77 22.18 -24.16 -21.99
C SER A 77 23.11 -23.09 -22.55
N ASN A 78 22.63 -21.87 -22.84
CA ASN A 78 23.39 -20.83 -23.52
C ASN A 78 23.69 -19.59 -22.67
N GLY A 79 23.01 -19.44 -21.51
CA GLY A 79 23.16 -18.30 -20.60
C GLY A 79 22.45 -17.01 -21.06
N HIS A 80 21.68 -17.05 -22.13
CA HIS A 80 21.00 -15.89 -22.69
C HIS A 80 19.63 -15.65 -22.05
N ILE A 81 19.05 -14.48 -22.31
CA ILE A 81 17.62 -14.20 -22.02
C ILE A 81 16.82 -14.63 -23.25
N ILE A 82 15.84 -15.47 -23.03
CA ILE A 82 14.99 -16.03 -24.10
C ILE A 82 13.66 -15.26 -24.16
N THR A 83 13.30 -14.84 -25.36
CA THR A 83 12.01 -14.16 -25.61
C THR A 83 10.95 -15.16 -26.05
N VAL A 84 9.83 -15.18 -25.36
CA VAL A 84 8.63 -15.96 -25.73
C VAL A 84 7.58 -14.98 -26.25
N ASN A 85 7.25 -15.07 -27.55
CA ASN A 85 6.24 -14.24 -28.19
C ASN A 85 4.91 -14.99 -28.32
N VAL A 86 3.84 -14.34 -27.90
CA VAL A 86 2.46 -14.80 -28.13
C VAL A 86 1.82 -13.88 -29.16
N PRO A 87 1.22 -14.40 -30.24
CA PRO A 87 0.54 -13.59 -31.24
C PRO A 87 -0.58 -12.75 -30.63
N ALA A 88 -0.76 -11.52 -31.12
CA ALA A 88 -1.88 -10.68 -30.69
C ALA A 88 -3.23 -11.41 -30.91
N GLY A 89 -4.09 -11.38 -29.92
CA GLY A 89 -5.36 -12.10 -29.96
C GLY A 89 -6.00 -12.26 -28.59
N SER A 90 -7.15 -12.93 -28.59
CA SER A 90 -7.89 -13.28 -27.38
C SER A 90 -7.81 -14.81 -27.18
N TYR A 91 -7.45 -15.21 -25.96
CA TYR A 91 -7.20 -16.60 -25.60
C TYR A 91 -7.89 -16.96 -24.29
N THR A 92 -7.93 -18.25 -23.98
CA THR A 92 -8.33 -18.76 -22.67
C THR A 92 -7.17 -19.50 -21.98
N GLN A 93 -7.30 -19.66 -20.68
CA GLN A 93 -6.32 -20.32 -19.82
C GLN A 93 -7.05 -21.04 -18.68
N ASP A 94 -6.81 -22.34 -18.53
CA ASP A 94 -7.39 -23.18 -17.47
C ASP A 94 -6.35 -23.74 -16.49
N ILE A 95 -5.06 -23.59 -16.77
CA ILE A 95 -3.94 -23.98 -15.89
C ILE A 95 -3.02 -22.80 -15.60
N ALA A 96 -2.30 -22.84 -14.48
CA ALA A 96 -1.32 -21.83 -14.12
C ALA A 96 -0.15 -21.77 -15.12
N LEU A 97 0.28 -20.57 -15.50
CA LEU A 97 1.51 -20.34 -16.26
C LEU A 97 2.69 -20.22 -15.31
N HIS A 98 3.77 -20.93 -15.62
CA HIS A 98 4.99 -20.95 -14.83
C HIS A 98 6.12 -20.24 -15.57
N ILE A 99 6.53 -19.08 -15.04
CA ILE A 99 7.64 -18.30 -15.63
C ILE A 99 8.96 -18.64 -14.93
N TYR A 100 10.04 -18.66 -15.68
CA TYR A 100 11.37 -19.06 -15.21
C TYR A 100 12.40 -17.94 -15.36
N SER A 101 13.61 -18.17 -14.86
CA SER A 101 14.73 -17.23 -14.99
C SER A 101 15.09 -16.96 -16.45
N ASN A 102 15.63 -15.78 -16.71
CA ASN A 102 16.10 -15.34 -18.02
C ASN A 102 15.04 -15.43 -19.13
N THR A 103 13.79 -15.08 -18.78
CA THR A 103 12.65 -15.12 -19.72
C THR A 103 12.04 -13.75 -19.91
N THR A 104 11.87 -13.35 -21.16
CA THR A 104 11.01 -12.24 -21.58
C THR A 104 9.74 -12.79 -22.21
N LEU A 105 8.60 -12.62 -21.57
CA LEU A 105 7.29 -12.98 -22.10
C LEU A 105 6.64 -11.75 -22.74
N ASN A 106 6.47 -11.78 -24.06
CA ASN A 106 5.86 -10.69 -24.81
C ASN A 106 4.39 -11.02 -25.14
N LEU A 107 3.49 -10.25 -24.54
CA LEU A 107 2.03 -10.38 -24.64
C LEU A 107 1.39 -9.11 -25.26
N THR A 108 2.12 -8.37 -26.07
CA THR A 108 1.60 -7.14 -26.69
C THR A 108 0.38 -7.46 -27.57
N GLY A 109 -0.77 -6.84 -27.27
CA GLY A 109 -2.03 -7.09 -27.98
C GLY A 109 -2.72 -8.41 -27.61
N VAL A 110 -2.26 -9.10 -26.57
CA VAL A 110 -2.82 -10.37 -26.09
C VAL A 110 -3.81 -10.14 -24.96
N SER A 111 -4.93 -10.86 -24.98
CA SER A 111 -5.89 -10.94 -23.89
C SER A 111 -6.11 -12.41 -23.51
N ILE A 112 -5.92 -12.74 -22.24
CA ILE A 112 -6.06 -14.11 -21.72
C ILE A 112 -7.14 -14.12 -20.64
N LYS A 113 -8.19 -14.93 -20.84
CA LYS A 113 -9.28 -15.09 -19.88
C LYS A 113 -9.12 -16.42 -19.14
N CYS A 114 -9.20 -16.37 -17.82
CA CYS A 114 -9.24 -17.58 -16.99
C CYS A 114 -10.53 -18.37 -17.23
N THR A 115 -10.40 -19.69 -17.47
CA THR A 115 -11.50 -20.64 -17.62
C THR A 115 -11.34 -21.86 -16.72
N ALA A 116 -10.43 -21.80 -15.76
CA ALA A 116 -10.18 -22.89 -14.83
C ALA A 116 -11.40 -23.18 -13.94
N ASP A 117 -11.70 -24.45 -13.75
CA ASP A 117 -12.78 -24.93 -12.88
C ASP A 117 -12.43 -24.82 -11.39
N THR A 118 -11.14 -24.76 -11.08
CA THR A 118 -10.61 -24.56 -9.72
C THR A 118 -9.75 -23.29 -9.67
N PRO A 119 -9.65 -22.60 -8.52
CA PRO A 119 -8.83 -21.41 -8.40
C PRO A 119 -7.36 -21.61 -8.76
N ILE A 120 -6.85 -20.80 -9.67
CA ILE A 120 -5.44 -20.82 -10.10
C ILE A 120 -4.81 -19.44 -10.02
N ASN A 121 -3.50 -19.37 -9.75
CA ASN A 121 -2.71 -18.20 -10.11
C ASN A 121 -2.48 -18.23 -11.61
N MET A 122 -2.96 -17.22 -12.36
CA MET A 122 -2.80 -17.22 -13.82
C MET A 122 -1.33 -17.17 -14.23
N ILE A 123 -0.48 -16.44 -13.48
CA ILE A 123 0.99 -16.50 -13.63
C ILE A 123 1.62 -16.70 -12.26
N THR A 124 2.59 -17.59 -12.18
CA THR A 124 3.44 -17.79 -11.00
C THR A 124 4.89 -18.04 -11.41
N THR A 125 5.84 -17.77 -10.51
CA THR A 125 7.22 -18.23 -10.70
C THR A 125 7.27 -19.75 -10.75
N GLY A 126 8.25 -20.29 -11.47
CA GLY A 126 8.38 -21.71 -11.79
C GLY A 126 8.18 -22.66 -10.62
N THR A 127 7.98 -23.91 -10.94
CA THR A 127 7.59 -24.98 -10.02
C THR A 127 8.75 -25.89 -9.66
N ASN A 128 8.57 -27.18 -9.73
CA ASN A 128 9.59 -28.23 -9.62
C ASN A 128 10.30 -28.31 -8.26
N GLY A 129 9.51 -28.55 -7.21
CA GLY A 129 10.02 -28.82 -5.87
C GLY A 129 10.46 -27.61 -5.09
N ALA A 130 10.23 -26.40 -5.63
CA ALA A 130 10.51 -25.15 -4.92
C ALA A 130 9.42 -24.76 -3.91
N TYR A 131 8.25 -25.40 -3.98
CA TYR A 131 7.10 -25.06 -3.15
C TYR A 131 6.68 -26.21 -2.25
N LYS A 132 6.26 -25.92 -1.02
CA LYS A 132 5.66 -26.89 -0.10
C LYS A 132 4.45 -27.57 -0.75
N GLY A 133 4.26 -28.84 -0.45
CA GLY A 133 3.15 -29.63 -1.00
C GLY A 133 3.35 -30.19 -2.40
N GLN A 134 4.43 -29.87 -3.09
CA GLN A 134 4.80 -30.54 -4.33
C GLN A 134 5.47 -31.90 -4.07
N ASN A 135 5.22 -32.90 -4.93
CA ASN A 135 5.75 -34.26 -4.76
C ASN A 135 7.28 -34.32 -4.69
N ASN A 136 7.97 -33.36 -5.27
CA ASN A 136 9.42 -33.26 -5.29
C ASN A 136 9.95 -32.13 -4.40
N TYR A 137 9.17 -31.70 -3.41
CA TYR A 137 9.60 -30.70 -2.45
C TYR A 137 10.87 -31.16 -1.73
N ASN A 138 11.91 -30.35 -1.85
CA ASN A 138 13.19 -30.59 -1.20
C ASN A 138 13.72 -29.32 -0.55
N THR A 139 13.94 -29.35 0.75
CA THR A 139 14.42 -28.19 1.51
C THR A 139 15.80 -27.70 1.06
N SER A 140 16.62 -28.52 0.44
CA SER A 140 17.94 -28.13 -0.10
C SER A 140 17.87 -27.39 -1.42
N SER A 141 16.78 -27.52 -2.17
CA SER A 141 16.54 -26.85 -3.47
C SER A 141 15.52 -25.72 -3.39
N LEU A 142 15.07 -25.39 -2.17
CA LEU A 142 14.11 -24.31 -1.98
C LEU A 142 14.67 -22.95 -2.39
N CYS A 143 13.85 -22.17 -3.09
CA CYS A 143 14.12 -20.78 -3.30
C CYS A 143 14.14 -20.06 -1.94
N SER A 144 15.24 -19.40 -1.63
CA SER A 144 15.38 -18.60 -0.42
C SER A 144 16.02 -17.26 -0.75
N GLY A 145 15.78 -16.24 0.08
CA GLY A 145 16.28 -14.91 -0.20
C GLY A 145 15.81 -14.44 -1.58
N TYR A 146 16.75 -14.00 -2.40
CA TYR A 146 16.50 -13.50 -3.76
C TYR A 146 17.05 -14.42 -4.86
N ASN A 147 17.36 -15.67 -4.55
CA ASN A 147 18.17 -16.56 -5.40
C ASN A 147 17.34 -17.57 -6.22
N GLY A 148 16.02 -17.56 -6.09
CA GLY A 148 15.17 -18.54 -6.77
C GLY A 148 15.08 -18.32 -8.28
N PHE A 149 14.82 -17.08 -8.68
CA PHE A 149 14.63 -16.69 -10.08
C PHE A 149 15.36 -15.38 -10.39
N LYS A 150 15.64 -15.13 -11.68
CA LYS A 150 16.28 -13.88 -12.09
C LYS A 150 15.89 -13.46 -13.52
N ASN A 151 15.97 -12.15 -13.79
CA ASN A 151 15.80 -11.60 -15.13
C ASN A 151 14.48 -12.03 -15.78
N ILE A 152 13.37 -11.74 -15.12
CA ILE A 152 12.03 -12.00 -15.63
C ILE A 152 11.46 -10.69 -16.17
N THR A 153 10.99 -10.70 -17.41
CA THR A 153 10.29 -9.55 -18.00
C THR A 153 8.97 -10.01 -18.58
N ILE A 154 7.87 -9.30 -18.28
CA ILE A 154 6.56 -9.50 -18.90
C ILE A 154 6.12 -8.19 -19.52
N ASN A 155 5.91 -8.19 -20.84
CA ASN A 155 5.53 -7.01 -21.61
C ASN A 155 4.10 -7.11 -22.12
N GLY A 156 3.25 -6.16 -21.74
CA GLY A 156 1.86 -6.08 -22.19
C GLY A 156 0.98 -7.22 -21.70
N GLY A 157 -0.14 -7.38 -22.35
CA GLY A 157 -1.14 -8.41 -22.03
C GLY A 157 -2.22 -7.96 -21.06
N THR A 158 -3.40 -8.51 -21.27
CA THR A 158 -4.55 -8.36 -20.37
C THR A 158 -4.91 -9.73 -19.80
N PHE A 159 -4.79 -9.90 -18.49
CA PHE A 159 -5.23 -11.06 -17.77
C PHE A 159 -6.60 -10.79 -17.15
N ILE A 160 -7.59 -11.57 -17.54
CA ILE A 160 -8.98 -11.44 -17.10
C ILE A 160 -9.30 -12.62 -16.21
N SER A 161 -9.32 -12.40 -14.90
CA SER A 161 -9.79 -13.41 -13.96
C SER A 161 -11.31 -13.32 -13.80
N ILE A 162 -11.93 -14.42 -13.39
CA ILE A 162 -13.37 -14.52 -13.16
C ILE A 162 -13.68 -14.52 -11.67
N PRO A 163 -14.91 -14.15 -11.26
CA PRO A 163 -15.26 -14.08 -9.83
C PRO A 163 -15.13 -15.41 -9.08
N SER A 164 -15.29 -16.54 -9.77
CA SER A 164 -15.10 -17.87 -9.19
C SER A 164 -13.64 -18.29 -9.03
N ASN A 165 -12.72 -17.59 -9.69
CA ASN A 165 -11.29 -17.79 -9.48
C ASN A 165 -10.85 -17.03 -8.22
N ASP A 166 -11.10 -17.62 -7.06
CA ASP A 166 -10.72 -17.06 -5.77
C ASP A 166 -9.22 -17.32 -5.50
N SER A 167 -8.38 -16.77 -6.37
CA SER A 167 -6.92 -16.83 -6.31
C SER A 167 -6.31 -15.53 -6.83
N THR A 168 -5.06 -15.30 -6.46
CA THR A 168 -4.26 -14.16 -6.95
C THR A 168 -3.94 -14.35 -8.44
N ILE A 169 -4.12 -13.32 -9.28
CA ILE A 169 -3.86 -13.43 -10.73
C ILE A 169 -2.37 -13.66 -11.00
N VAL A 170 -1.51 -12.80 -10.44
CA VAL A 170 -0.04 -12.88 -10.60
C VAL A 170 0.62 -13.07 -9.24
N ARG A 171 1.40 -14.14 -9.08
CA ARG A 171 2.12 -14.45 -7.85
C ARG A 171 3.58 -14.78 -8.14
N LEU A 172 4.50 -13.88 -7.70
CA LEU A 172 5.94 -14.00 -7.96
C LEU A 172 6.73 -13.92 -6.66
N SER A 173 7.77 -14.74 -6.50
CA SER A 173 8.57 -14.77 -5.29
C SER A 173 10.02 -15.17 -5.50
N HIS A 174 10.87 -14.86 -4.50
CA HIS A 174 12.28 -15.26 -4.43
C HIS A 174 13.06 -14.97 -5.71
N ALA A 175 12.99 -13.73 -6.20
CA ALA A 175 13.57 -13.37 -7.49
C ALA A 175 14.49 -12.15 -7.42
N THR A 176 15.26 -11.97 -8.47
CA THR A 176 16.07 -10.79 -8.71
C THR A 176 15.80 -10.25 -10.12
N ASN A 177 15.65 -8.92 -10.25
CA ASN A 177 15.48 -8.22 -11.52
C ASN A 177 14.22 -8.69 -12.28
N VAL A 178 13.05 -8.26 -11.79
CA VAL A 178 11.72 -8.56 -12.37
C VAL A 178 11.09 -7.28 -12.91
N HIS A 179 10.70 -7.29 -14.18
CA HIS A 179 10.09 -6.17 -14.88
C HIS A 179 8.69 -6.54 -15.40
N LEU A 180 7.70 -5.74 -15.03
CA LEU A 180 6.32 -5.87 -15.49
C LEU A 180 5.90 -4.57 -16.18
N ASN A 181 5.73 -4.61 -17.50
CA ASN A 181 5.53 -3.43 -18.32
C ASN A 181 4.17 -3.47 -19.03
N GLY A 182 3.30 -2.50 -18.75
CA GLY A 182 2.03 -2.31 -19.46
C GLY A 182 1.02 -3.45 -19.34
N ILE A 183 1.09 -4.26 -18.29
CA ILE A 183 0.17 -5.39 -18.04
C ILE A 183 -1.16 -4.83 -17.51
N THR A 184 -2.28 -5.40 -17.93
CA THR A 184 -3.58 -5.16 -17.35
C THR A 184 -4.06 -6.40 -16.59
N LEU A 185 -4.32 -6.25 -15.29
CA LEU A 185 -4.97 -7.25 -14.45
C LEU A 185 -6.41 -6.81 -14.19
N LYS A 186 -7.36 -7.64 -14.61
CA LYS A 186 -8.79 -7.34 -14.54
C LYS A 186 -9.56 -8.45 -13.85
N GLY A 187 -10.49 -8.06 -12.98
CA GLY A 187 -11.38 -9.02 -12.31
C GLY A 187 -10.69 -9.74 -11.15
N GLY A 188 -11.13 -10.94 -10.89
CA GLY A 188 -10.73 -11.77 -9.75
C GLY A 188 -11.85 -11.93 -8.72
N GLY A 189 -11.63 -12.82 -7.75
CA GLY A 189 -12.49 -13.02 -6.59
C GLY A 189 -12.24 -11.96 -5.51
N CYS A 190 -11.91 -12.40 -4.30
CA CYS A 190 -11.68 -11.53 -3.16
C CYS A 190 -10.19 -11.28 -2.88
N LEU A 191 -9.27 -11.99 -3.55
CA LEU A 191 -7.84 -11.91 -3.28
C LEU A 191 -7.15 -10.80 -4.08
N HIS A 192 -5.83 -10.68 -3.89
CA HIS A 192 -5.01 -9.71 -4.61
C HIS A 192 -5.03 -9.97 -6.13
N GLN A 193 -4.93 -8.91 -6.94
CA GLN A 193 -4.65 -9.09 -8.37
C GLN A 193 -3.19 -9.46 -8.60
N MET A 194 -2.29 -8.90 -7.80
CA MET A 194 -0.87 -9.26 -7.80
C MET A 194 -0.36 -9.35 -6.36
N GLU A 195 0.35 -10.42 -6.05
CA GLU A 195 1.04 -10.60 -4.77
C GLU A 195 2.49 -11.02 -5.03
N VAL A 196 3.43 -10.29 -4.45
CA VAL A 196 4.85 -10.52 -4.67
C VAL A 196 5.62 -10.52 -3.35
N ALA A 197 6.61 -11.41 -3.22
CA ALA A 197 7.41 -11.54 -2.01
C ALA A 197 8.87 -11.85 -2.31
N ALA A 198 9.80 -11.37 -1.47
CA ALA A 198 11.22 -11.69 -1.57
C ALA A 198 11.82 -11.41 -2.96
N ILE A 199 11.57 -10.23 -3.52
CA ILE A 199 12.16 -9.82 -4.81
C ILE A 199 13.11 -8.64 -4.58
N ASN A 200 14.30 -8.71 -5.17
CA ASN A 200 15.27 -7.63 -5.22
C ASN A 200 15.37 -7.07 -6.65
N GLY A 201 14.95 -5.82 -6.84
CA GLY A 201 14.75 -5.24 -8.17
C GLY A 201 13.41 -5.66 -8.76
N PHE A 202 12.34 -4.99 -8.31
CA PHE A 202 10.97 -5.20 -8.81
C PHE A 202 10.44 -3.91 -9.43
N TYR A 203 10.22 -3.95 -10.72
CA TYR A 203 9.87 -2.78 -11.52
C TYR A 203 8.51 -2.99 -12.20
N VAL A 204 7.52 -2.15 -11.85
CA VAL A 204 6.16 -2.20 -12.40
C VAL A 204 5.89 -0.87 -13.09
N THR A 205 5.82 -0.89 -14.42
CA THR A 205 5.71 0.33 -15.21
C THR A 205 4.47 0.32 -16.09
N GLY A 206 3.62 1.35 -15.98
CA GLY A 206 2.46 1.55 -16.84
C GLY A 206 1.40 0.45 -16.76
N CYS A 207 1.36 -0.31 -15.67
CA CYS A 207 0.41 -1.40 -15.48
C CYS A 207 -0.96 -0.89 -15.01
N THR A 208 -2.01 -1.69 -15.27
CA THR A 208 -3.38 -1.38 -14.86
C THR A 208 -3.95 -2.50 -13.98
N PHE A 209 -4.41 -2.15 -12.80
CA PHE A 209 -5.10 -3.01 -11.84
C PHE A 209 -6.56 -2.52 -11.76
N ARG A 210 -7.52 -3.36 -12.16
CA ARG A 210 -8.88 -2.85 -12.27
C ARG A 210 -9.97 -3.88 -12.03
N ASP A 211 -11.12 -3.37 -11.58
CA ASP A 211 -12.40 -4.09 -11.53
C ASP A 211 -12.28 -5.41 -10.77
N ASN A 212 -11.64 -5.42 -9.59
CA ASN A 212 -11.62 -6.59 -8.71
C ASN A 212 -13.07 -6.86 -8.25
N GLY A 213 -13.52 -8.09 -8.41
CA GLY A 213 -14.94 -8.47 -8.45
C GLY A 213 -15.82 -7.98 -7.29
N LYS A 214 -15.35 -8.04 -6.05
CA LYS A 214 -16.09 -7.57 -4.87
C LYS A 214 -15.61 -6.23 -4.33
N ALA A 215 -14.64 -5.62 -4.96
CA ALA A 215 -13.99 -4.42 -4.45
C ALA A 215 -14.91 -3.20 -4.39
N THR A 216 -15.99 -3.18 -5.17
CA THR A 216 -16.97 -2.10 -5.17
C THR A 216 -18.19 -2.37 -4.29
N ASP A 217 -18.33 -3.57 -3.74
CA ASP A 217 -19.38 -3.90 -2.78
C ASP A 217 -18.99 -3.45 -1.38
N ILE A 218 -19.50 -2.30 -0.97
CA ILE A 218 -19.25 -1.67 0.33
C ILE A 218 -19.58 -2.60 1.52
N ASN A 219 -20.51 -3.53 1.35
CA ASN A 219 -20.97 -4.40 2.42
C ASN A 219 -20.26 -5.75 2.46
N ASN A 220 -19.57 -6.13 1.41
CA ASN A 220 -19.04 -7.49 1.25
C ASN A 220 -17.72 -7.54 0.47
N HIS A 221 -16.91 -6.49 0.50
CA HIS A 221 -15.56 -6.54 -0.05
C HIS A 221 -14.56 -7.05 0.99
N GLU A 222 -13.54 -7.73 0.52
CA GLU A 222 -12.39 -8.04 1.36
C GLU A 222 -11.34 -6.94 1.23
N ASN A 223 -10.67 -6.66 2.34
CA ASN A 223 -9.69 -5.57 2.46
C ASN A 223 -8.35 -6.00 1.86
N GLN A 224 -8.34 -6.32 0.58
CA GLN A 224 -7.14 -6.80 -0.11
C GLN A 224 -6.57 -5.70 -1.03
N GLU A 225 -5.27 -5.53 -0.99
CA GLU A 225 -4.53 -4.67 -1.91
C GLU A 225 -4.56 -5.27 -3.32
N ALA A 226 -4.79 -4.43 -4.35
CA ALA A 226 -4.70 -4.89 -5.73
C ALA A 226 -3.28 -5.35 -6.07
N LEU A 227 -2.26 -4.61 -5.62
CA LEU A 227 -0.85 -5.01 -5.65
C LEU A 227 -0.32 -5.13 -4.22
N GLN A 228 -0.02 -6.33 -3.78
CA GLN A 228 0.57 -6.56 -2.46
C GLN A 228 2.07 -6.83 -2.55
N LEU A 229 2.83 -6.08 -1.74
CA LEU A 229 4.23 -6.34 -1.44
C LEU A 229 4.29 -7.10 -0.12
N ASP A 230 4.74 -8.34 -0.13
CA ASP A 230 4.70 -9.21 1.04
C ASP A 230 6.07 -9.77 1.43
N MET A 231 6.08 -10.56 2.49
CA MET A 231 7.22 -11.31 2.99
C MET A 231 6.81 -12.77 3.13
N PRO A 232 7.64 -13.74 2.71
CA PRO A 232 7.34 -15.15 2.89
C PRO A 232 7.51 -15.53 4.37
N CYS A 233 6.49 -15.34 5.16
CA CYS A 233 6.57 -15.49 6.61
C CYS A 233 5.57 -16.49 7.22
N ARG A 234 4.61 -16.96 6.47
CA ARG A 234 3.68 -18.03 6.86
C ARG A 234 2.83 -18.51 5.68
N GLU A 235 2.42 -19.76 5.74
CA GLU A 235 1.71 -20.49 4.68
C GLU A 235 0.50 -19.73 4.10
N PHE A 236 -0.36 -19.19 4.93
CA PHE A 236 -1.58 -18.55 4.42
C PHE A 236 -1.38 -17.09 3.93
N VAL A 237 -0.20 -16.51 4.19
CA VAL A 237 0.16 -15.20 3.64
C VAL A 237 0.71 -15.36 2.23
N PHE A 238 1.61 -16.32 2.04
CA PHE A 238 2.15 -16.66 0.73
C PHE A 238 2.28 -18.18 0.64
N PRO A 239 1.20 -18.90 0.26
CA PRO A 239 1.18 -20.35 0.29
C PRO A 239 2.23 -21.00 -0.59
N ASN A 240 2.71 -22.16 -0.13
CA ASN A 240 3.57 -23.06 -0.89
C ASN A 240 4.96 -22.50 -1.25
N ILE A 241 5.49 -21.53 -0.48
CA ILE A 241 6.87 -21.06 -0.62
C ILE A 241 7.66 -21.22 0.68
N TYR A 242 8.95 -21.00 0.59
CA TYR A 242 9.85 -21.07 1.74
C TYR A 242 9.74 -19.82 2.62
N GLU A 243 9.35 -20.02 3.87
CA GLU A 243 9.03 -18.95 4.83
C GLU A 243 10.29 -18.42 5.53
N ASP A 244 11.17 -17.76 4.80
CA ASP A 244 12.41 -17.22 5.34
C ASP A 244 12.33 -15.74 5.79
N GLY A 245 11.20 -15.10 5.57
CA GLY A 245 10.94 -13.71 5.97
C GLY A 245 11.67 -12.66 5.14
N THR A 246 12.20 -13.01 3.98
CA THR A 246 12.94 -12.09 3.11
C THR A 246 12.04 -10.95 2.60
N PRO A 247 12.36 -9.66 2.86
CA PRO A 247 11.57 -8.54 2.39
C PRO A 247 11.81 -8.21 0.92
N MET A 248 10.96 -7.37 0.34
CA MET A 248 11.19 -6.75 -0.97
C MET A 248 12.32 -5.72 -0.91
N LYS A 249 13.12 -5.61 -1.97
CA LYS A 249 14.16 -4.57 -2.10
C LYS A 249 14.18 -3.95 -3.49
N ASN A 250 14.56 -2.66 -3.57
CA ASN A 250 14.72 -1.93 -4.81
C ASN A 250 13.46 -2.05 -5.69
N VAL A 251 12.34 -1.56 -5.15
CA VAL A 251 11.02 -1.61 -5.78
C VAL A 251 10.70 -0.26 -6.42
N GLU A 252 10.24 -0.28 -7.66
CA GLU A 252 9.75 0.92 -8.34
C GLU A 252 8.41 0.62 -9.03
N ILE A 253 7.36 1.34 -8.62
CA ILE A 253 6.01 1.24 -9.17
C ILE A 253 5.66 2.61 -9.74
N THR A 254 5.62 2.73 -11.06
CA THR A 254 5.49 4.02 -11.73
C THR A 254 4.53 4.00 -12.91
N GLY A 255 3.75 5.09 -13.08
CA GLY A 255 2.82 5.25 -14.18
C GLY A 255 1.65 4.25 -14.20
N CYS A 256 1.40 3.58 -13.09
CA CYS A 256 0.36 2.57 -12.96
C CYS A 256 -1.01 3.17 -12.65
N THR A 257 -2.07 2.44 -13.01
CA THR A 257 -3.46 2.81 -12.71
C THR A 257 -4.11 1.73 -11.84
N PHE A 258 -4.68 2.16 -10.71
CA PHE A 258 -5.49 1.34 -9.81
C PHE A 258 -6.92 1.87 -9.85
N LYS A 259 -7.85 1.06 -10.34
CA LYS A 259 -9.23 1.53 -10.59
C LYS A 259 -10.28 0.51 -10.17
N ASN A 260 -11.29 0.96 -9.41
CA ASN A 260 -12.37 0.10 -8.91
C ASN A 260 -11.81 -1.12 -8.15
N VAL A 261 -10.98 -0.86 -7.15
CA VAL A 261 -10.37 -1.88 -6.29
C VAL A 261 -10.61 -1.55 -4.81
N ALA A 262 -10.53 -2.55 -3.92
CA ALA A 262 -10.77 -2.32 -2.50
C ALA A 262 -9.67 -1.47 -1.87
N ARG A 263 -8.42 -1.88 -2.01
CA ARG A 263 -7.21 -1.13 -1.68
C ARG A 263 -6.30 -1.06 -2.90
N GLY A 264 -5.48 -0.03 -2.96
CA GLY A 264 -4.61 0.14 -4.12
C GLY A 264 -3.38 -0.76 -4.04
N LEU A 265 -2.33 -0.28 -3.42
CA LEU A 265 -1.09 -1.01 -3.29
C LEU A 265 -0.52 -0.92 -1.87
N GLY A 266 0.19 -1.96 -1.42
CA GLY A 266 0.85 -1.91 -0.13
C GLY A 266 1.11 -3.26 0.50
N SER A 267 1.11 -3.26 1.84
CA SER A 267 1.34 -4.45 2.66
C SER A 267 0.36 -4.47 3.82
N HIS A 268 -0.12 -5.63 4.21
CA HIS A 268 -0.94 -5.77 5.40
C HIS A 268 -0.38 -6.76 6.43
N THR A 269 0.59 -7.58 6.05
CA THR A 269 1.29 -8.49 6.97
C THR A 269 2.64 -7.91 7.35
N MET A 270 3.01 -8.07 8.60
CA MET A 270 4.23 -7.53 9.16
C MET A 270 5.04 -8.60 9.87
N LEU A 271 6.32 -8.66 9.57
CA LEU A 271 7.32 -9.36 10.35
C LEU A 271 8.12 -8.35 11.18
N ILE A 272 8.12 -8.48 12.51
CA ILE A 272 8.77 -7.50 13.39
C ILE A 272 10.25 -7.34 13.05
N GLY A 273 10.65 -6.11 12.71
CA GLY A 273 12.03 -5.77 12.39
C GLY A 273 12.49 -6.14 10.98
N ALA A 274 11.62 -6.64 10.11
CA ALA A 274 11.87 -6.77 8.69
C ALA A 274 11.27 -5.59 7.92
N TYR A 275 12.02 -5.07 6.96
CA TYR A 275 11.65 -3.87 6.21
C TYR A 275 11.77 -4.10 4.71
N HIS A 276 10.75 -3.69 3.97
CA HIS A 276 10.90 -3.49 2.54
C HIS A 276 11.80 -2.28 2.32
N GLU A 277 12.82 -2.39 1.49
CA GLU A 277 13.88 -1.38 1.37
C GLU A 277 13.94 -0.74 -0.02
N ASN A 278 14.17 0.58 -0.08
CA ASN A 278 14.32 1.37 -1.32
C ASN A 278 13.05 1.26 -2.18
N ILE A 279 11.94 1.73 -1.65
CA ILE A 279 10.62 1.63 -2.31
C ILE A 279 10.28 2.97 -2.95
N LYS A 280 9.95 2.97 -4.25
CA LYS A 280 9.47 4.13 -4.99
C LYS A 280 8.08 3.88 -5.53
N ILE A 281 7.12 4.73 -5.17
CA ILE A 281 5.73 4.68 -5.61
C ILE A 281 5.41 6.05 -6.21
N ASN A 282 5.64 6.20 -7.51
CA ASN A 282 5.66 7.53 -8.12
C ASN A 282 4.79 7.61 -9.38
N ASN A 283 4.12 8.75 -9.58
CA ASN A 283 3.36 9.04 -10.80
C ASN A 283 2.23 8.05 -11.10
N ASN A 284 1.63 7.43 -10.09
CA ASN A 284 0.53 6.49 -10.23
C ASN A 284 -0.83 7.19 -10.11
N THR A 285 -1.86 6.59 -10.69
CA THR A 285 -3.24 7.05 -10.60
C THR A 285 -4.09 6.04 -9.83
N PHE A 286 -4.77 6.51 -8.80
CA PHE A 286 -5.76 5.75 -8.03
C PHE A 286 -7.13 6.40 -8.28
N ASP A 287 -8.10 5.62 -8.77
CA ASP A 287 -9.42 6.09 -9.15
C ASP A 287 -10.50 5.15 -8.61
N ASN A 288 -11.36 5.65 -7.72
CA ASN A 288 -12.42 4.87 -7.09
C ASN A 288 -11.88 3.65 -6.32
N VAL A 289 -10.89 3.87 -5.45
CA VAL A 289 -10.43 2.91 -4.45
C VAL A 289 -11.29 3.06 -3.19
N LEU A 290 -11.80 1.96 -2.62
CA LEU A 290 -12.76 2.03 -1.51
C LEU A 290 -12.11 2.44 -0.19
N GLU A 291 -10.90 1.98 0.07
CA GLU A 291 -10.14 2.24 1.29
C GLU A 291 -8.84 3.00 0.97
N GLU A 292 -7.74 2.67 1.65
CA GLU A 292 -6.46 3.32 1.42
C GLU A 292 -5.88 2.99 0.04
N CYS A 293 -5.38 4.01 -0.63
CA CYS A 293 -4.72 3.85 -1.94
C CYS A 293 -3.30 3.29 -1.81
N ILE A 294 -2.56 3.71 -0.78
CA ILE A 294 -1.19 3.26 -0.54
C ILE A 294 -1.02 2.93 0.95
N ILE A 295 -0.55 1.71 1.26
CA ILE A 295 -0.24 1.26 2.62
C ILE A 295 1.23 0.86 2.69
N GLY A 296 2.07 1.76 3.19
CA GLY A 296 3.49 1.52 3.42
C GLY A 296 3.73 0.95 4.81
N LEU A 297 3.65 -0.37 4.99
CA LEU A 297 3.94 -1.04 6.25
C LEU A 297 5.40 -1.50 6.28
N ASN A 298 6.21 -0.95 7.19
CA ASN A 298 7.64 -1.23 7.29
C ASN A 298 8.43 -0.92 6.00
N TYR A 299 8.15 0.21 5.35
CA TYR A 299 8.91 0.67 4.19
C TYR A 299 10.06 1.59 4.63
N TYR A 300 11.28 1.18 4.36
CA TYR A 300 12.51 1.92 4.66
C TYR A 300 13.11 2.53 3.40
N ASN A 301 13.57 3.78 3.46
CA ASN A 301 13.98 4.57 2.29
C ASN A 301 12.86 4.59 1.23
N CYS A 302 11.70 5.09 1.63
CA CYS A 302 10.52 5.08 0.77
C CYS A 302 10.24 6.47 0.18
N GLU A 303 9.92 6.51 -1.10
CA GLU A 303 9.43 7.70 -1.79
C GLU A 303 8.03 7.44 -2.33
N ILE A 304 7.07 8.30 -1.96
CA ILE A 304 5.69 8.29 -2.47
C ILE A 304 5.43 9.66 -3.07
N LYS A 305 5.62 9.80 -4.39
CA LYS A 305 5.66 11.11 -5.03
C LYS A 305 4.76 11.22 -6.26
N ASN A 306 4.16 12.40 -6.42
CA ASN A 306 3.45 12.79 -7.64
C ASN A 306 2.31 11.82 -8.03
N ASN A 307 1.71 11.14 -7.06
CA ASN A 307 0.57 10.27 -7.32
C ASN A 307 -0.73 11.10 -7.37
N THR A 308 -1.65 10.69 -8.23
CA THR A 308 -2.99 11.25 -8.33
C THR A 308 -3.98 10.28 -7.69
N ILE A 309 -4.59 10.69 -6.60
CA ILE A 309 -5.62 9.93 -5.87
C ILE A 309 -6.94 10.70 -6.02
N LYS A 310 -7.92 10.11 -6.70
CA LYS A 310 -9.19 10.78 -6.97
C LYS A 310 -10.38 9.88 -6.66
N ASN A 311 -11.39 10.46 -6.02
CA ASN A 311 -12.62 9.76 -5.69
C ASN A 311 -12.40 8.47 -4.87
N CYS A 312 -11.44 8.48 -3.94
CA CYS A 312 -11.03 7.34 -3.11
C CYS A 312 -11.50 7.50 -1.66
N GLY A 313 -11.61 6.39 -0.92
CA GLY A 313 -12.01 6.39 0.49
C GLY A 313 -10.91 6.83 1.42
N GLY A 314 -9.67 6.42 1.21
CA GLY A 314 -8.49 6.78 1.98
C GLY A 314 -7.30 7.13 1.08
N GLY A 315 -6.34 7.87 1.61
CA GLY A 315 -5.15 8.32 0.89
C GLY A 315 -3.93 7.43 1.11
N ILE A 316 -2.92 7.97 1.80
CA ILE A 316 -1.64 7.32 2.02
C ILE A 316 -1.46 7.03 3.51
N LEU A 317 -1.23 5.78 3.86
CA LEU A 317 -0.93 5.31 5.21
C LEU A 317 0.51 4.77 5.26
N VAL A 318 1.34 5.33 6.15
CA VAL A 318 2.69 4.82 6.43
C VAL A 318 2.76 4.39 7.88
N GLN A 319 3.13 3.13 8.11
CA GLN A 319 3.16 2.51 9.43
C GLN A 319 4.49 1.81 9.72
N ASN A 320 4.94 1.89 10.98
CA ASN A 320 6.11 1.15 11.46
C ASN A 320 5.75 -0.11 12.26
N TYR A 321 4.50 -0.26 12.63
CA TYR A 321 3.98 -1.41 13.37
C TYR A 321 2.47 -1.52 13.22
N LYS A 322 1.97 -2.73 13.14
CA LYS A 322 0.52 -2.99 13.05
C LYS A 322 0.06 -3.85 14.21
N ALA A 323 -1.15 -3.61 14.70
CA ALA A 323 -1.71 -4.35 15.82
C ALA A 323 -1.88 -5.85 15.52
N ALA A 324 -1.53 -6.62 16.49
CA ALA A 324 -1.72 -8.05 16.75
C ALA A 324 -1.97 -9.00 15.56
N ALA A 325 -3.12 -8.94 14.89
CA ALA A 325 -3.54 -10.02 13.99
C ALA A 325 -2.61 -10.23 12.76
N ASN A 326 -1.96 -9.17 12.31
CA ASN A 326 -1.10 -9.21 11.12
C ASN A 326 0.39 -9.00 11.46
N THR A 327 0.75 -9.18 12.72
CA THR A 327 2.13 -9.05 13.19
C THR A 327 2.68 -10.41 13.55
N ILE A 328 3.84 -10.74 13.01
CA ILE A 328 4.48 -12.05 13.10
C ILE A 328 5.84 -11.92 13.78
N ASN A 329 6.16 -12.88 14.62
CA ASN A 329 7.49 -12.97 15.25
C ASN A 329 8.45 -13.75 14.35
N THR A 330 9.69 -13.29 14.26
CA THR A 330 10.75 -13.96 13.48
C THR A 330 11.08 -15.39 13.96
N SER A 331 10.65 -15.78 15.15
CA SER A 331 10.89 -17.13 15.68
C SER A 331 10.20 -18.24 14.89
N ILE A 332 9.14 -17.91 14.14
CA ILE A 332 8.39 -18.90 13.35
C ILE A 332 8.97 -19.16 11.95
N LEU A 333 9.96 -18.36 11.53
CA LEU A 333 10.55 -18.51 10.21
C LEU A 333 11.27 -19.84 10.06
N ASP A 334 11.09 -20.48 8.91
CA ASP A 334 11.76 -21.73 8.55
C ASP A 334 13.26 -21.56 8.26
N GLY A 335 14.01 -22.61 8.54
CA GLY A 335 15.32 -22.90 7.98
C GLY A 335 16.50 -22.11 8.49
N LYS A 336 17.66 -22.44 7.90
CA LYS A 336 18.98 -21.92 8.30
C LYS A 336 19.22 -20.48 7.84
N ASN A 337 18.53 -20.03 6.80
CA ASN A 337 18.75 -18.75 6.13
C ASN A 337 17.63 -17.74 6.39
N LYS A 338 16.95 -17.86 7.53
CA LYS A 338 15.92 -16.90 7.88
C LYS A 338 16.46 -15.48 7.99
N TYR A 339 15.65 -14.53 7.61
CA TYR A 339 15.99 -13.12 7.65
C TYR A 339 16.30 -12.67 9.09
N LYS A 340 17.43 -11.99 9.26
CA LYS A 340 17.80 -11.40 10.55
C LYS A 340 17.15 -10.05 10.72
N ALA A 341 16.07 -10.02 11.47
CA ALA A 341 15.30 -8.81 11.68
C ALA A 341 15.94 -7.90 12.76
N SER A 342 15.84 -6.58 12.54
CA SER A 342 16.24 -5.56 13.49
C SER A 342 15.29 -4.38 13.41
N PHE A 343 14.63 -4.02 14.52
CA PHE A 343 13.66 -2.95 14.52
C PHE A 343 14.30 -1.58 14.26
N ARG A 344 13.72 -0.82 13.33
CA ARG A 344 14.14 0.54 12.95
C ARG A 344 13.02 1.52 13.25
N TYR A 345 13.32 2.53 14.01
CA TYR A 345 12.37 3.63 14.26
C TYR A 345 12.37 4.66 13.13
N LYS A 346 13.51 4.95 12.53
CA LYS A 346 13.67 5.94 11.47
C LYS A 346 13.53 5.28 10.10
N LEU A 347 12.45 5.61 9.38
CA LEU A 347 12.13 4.98 8.10
C LEU A 347 12.66 5.74 6.87
N ASN A 348 13.09 7.01 7.01
CA ASN A 348 13.57 7.85 5.90
C ASN A 348 12.53 7.89 4.74
N THR A 349 11.29 8.21 5.06
CA THR A 349 10.18 8.23 4.09
C THR A 349 9.87 9.65 3.65
N VAL A 350 9.69 9.87 2.36
CA VAL A 350 9.26 11.13 1.77
C VAL A 350 7.93 10.94 1.04
N ILE A 351 6.93 11.75 1.42
CA ILE A 351 5.60 11.78 0.79
C ILE A 351 5.41 13.18 0.22
N SER A 352 5.54 13.35 -1.10
CA SER A 352 5.53 14.70 -1.66
C SER A 352 4.90 14.81 -3.05
N GLY A 353 4.35 15.99 -3.34
CA GLY A 353 3.79 16.30 -4.66
C GLY A 353 2.54 15.52 -5.03
N ASN A 354 1.91 14.80 -4.09
CA ASN A 354 0.72 14.02 -4.37
C ASN A 354 -0.53 14.91 -4.42
N ASN A 355 -1.41 14.61 -5.37
CA ASN A 355 -2.73 15.25 -5.49
C ASN A 355 -3.81 14.26 -5.01
N ILE A 356 -4.37 14.53 -3.84
CA ILE A 356 -5.26 13.63 -3.11
C ILE A 356 -6.66 14.25 -3.02
N SER A 357 -7.67 13.57 -3.54
CA SER A 357 -9.08 13.94 -3.41
C SER A 357 -9.89 12.73 -2.92
N LEU A 358 -10.31 12.80 -1.67
CA LEU A 358 -11.03 11.72 -0.99
C LEU A 358 -12.53 11.98 -1.00
N ARG A 359 -13.29 10.89 -1.07
CA ARG A 359 -14.73 10.87 -0.83
C ARG A 359 -15.06 10.13 0.46
N TYR A 360 -16.23 10.36 1.00
CA TYR A 360 -16.73 9.49 2.06
C TYR A 360 -16.88 8.04 1.56
N SER A 361 -16.36 7.11 2.31
CA SER A 361 -16.56 5.68 2.10
C SER A 361 -16.94 5.04 3.43
N PRO A 362 -18.02 4.26 3.52
CA PRO A 362 -18.38 3.53 4.74
C PRO A 362 -17.30 2.56 5.21
N SER A 363 -16.48 2.07 4.31
CA SER A 363 -15.36 1.17 4.63
C SER A 363 -14.18 1.92 5.24
N CYS A 364 -14.00 3.18 4.88
CA CYS A 364 -12.99 4.05 5.44
C CYS A 364 -13.67 5.11 6.31
N ILE A 365 -13.89 4.77 7.57
CA ILE A 365 -14.67 5.58 8.52
C ILE A 365 -14.02 6.94 8.78
N THR A 366 -12.69 7.01 8.64
CA THR A 366 -11.92 8.24 8.79
C THR A 366 -11.05 8.43 7.55
N PRO A 367 -11.56 9.08 6.49
CA PRO A 367 -10.81 9.28 5.27
C PRO A 367 -9.66 10.27 5.53
N GLU A 368 -8.50 9.74 5.86
CA GLU A 368 -7.29 10.50 6.11
C GLU A 368 -6.52 10.71 4.81
N GLY A 369 -6.10 11.95 4.55
CA GLY A 369 -5.29 12.26 3.37
C GLY A 369 -3.95 11.55 3.43
N ILE A 370 -3.17 11.82 4.49
CA ILE A 370 -1.89 11.16 4.76
C ILE A 370 -1.82 10.84 6.26
N LYS A 371 -1.60 9.58 6.59
CA LYS A 371 -1.41 9.12 7.97
C LYS A 371 -0.01 8.55 8.16
N VAL A 372 0.65 8.99 9.23
CA VAL A 372 1.98 8.53 9.67
C VAL A 372 1.81 7.94 11.06
N SER A 373 1.91 6.60 11.17
CA SER A 373 1.47 5.88 12.37
C SER A 373 2.55 4.98 12.96
N GLY A 374 2.91 5.23 14.22
CA GLY A 374 3.51 4.25 15.10
C GLY A 374 2.46 3.44 15.86
N TYR A 375 2.90 2.62 16.80
CA TYR A 375 2.03 1.79 17.62
C TYR A 375 2.64 1.47 18.99
N LYS A 376 1.84 1.56 20.04
CA LYS A 376 2.21 1.09 21.37
C LYS A 376 1.66 -0.32 21.60
N GLN A 377 2.54 -1.31 21.65
CA GLN A 377 2.20 -2.70 21.93
C GLN A 377 2.16 -2.95 23.44
N GLU A 378 1.03 -3.36 23.96
CA GLU A 378 0.88 -3.79 25.34
C GLU A 378 1.46 -5.21 25.54
N SER A 379 1.82 -5.53 26.79
CA SER A 379 2.26 -6.88 27.15
C SER A 379 1.16 -7.93 26.99
N GLY A 380 1.53 -9.17 26.69
CA GLY A 380 0.62 -10.32 26.64
C GLY A 380 -0.27 -10.40 25.42
N LYS A 381 -0.17 -9.47 24.45
CA LYS A 381 -0.89 -9.57 23.18
C LYS A 381 -0.27 -10.63 22.29
N LYS A 382 -1.12 -11.39 21.59
CA LYS A 382 -0.70 -12.42 20.65
C LYS A 382 -0.78 -11.90 19.22
N GLY A 383 0.23 -12.25 18.42
CA GLY A 383 0.22 -12.05 16.97
C GLY A 383 -0.74 -13.00 16.25
N GLY A 384 -0.86 -12.84 14.95
CA GLY A 384 -1.70 -13.68 14.11
C GLY A 384 -1.31 -15.17 14.09
N ASP A 385 -0.07 -15.46 14.46
CA ASP A 385 0.50 -16.80 14.60
C ASP A 385 0.38 -17.39 16.02
N GLY A 386 -0.24 -16.64 16.95
CA GLY A 386 -0.40 -17.04 18.35
C GLY A 386 0.79 -16.76 19.26
N PHE A 387 1.93 -16.29 18.74
CA PHE A 387 3.10 -15.92 19.56
C PHE A 387 2.84 -14.64 20.34
N ILE A 388 3.41 -14.55 21.53
CA ILE A 388 3.34 -13.34 22.36
C ILE A 388 4.25 -12.28 21.72
N LEU A 389 3.65 -11.14 21.39
CA LEU A 389 4.36 -10.01 20.82
C LEU A 389 5.14 -9.25 21.91
N PRO A 390 6.37 -8.81 21.64
CA PRO A 390 7.11 -7.99 22.57
C PRO A 390 6.37 -6.69 22.88
N ALA A 391 6.21 -6.37 24.17
CA ALA A 391 5.71 -5.07 24.58
C ALA A 391 6.71 -3.97 24.23
N GLY A 392 6.22 -2.81 23.80
CA GLY A 392 7.10 -1.70 23.48
C GLY A 392 6.38 -0.55 22.81
N ASN A 393 7.07 0.56 22.65
CA ASN A 393 6.61 1.69 21.87
C ASN A 393 7.31 1.65 20.51
N TYR A 394 6.61 1.19 19.49
CA TYR A 394 7.08 1.07 18.11
C TYR A 394 6.72 2.34 17.32
N TYR A 395 7.23 3.48 17.77
CA TYR A 395 6.98 4.74 17.09
C TYR A 395 7.62 4.80 15.70
N ILE A 396 7.07 5.64 14.85
CA ILE A 396 7.62 5.93 13.52
C ILE A 396 8.39 7.25 13.56
N SER A 397 9.52 7.33 12.86
CA SER A 397 10.27 8.58 12.74
C SER A 397 10.90 8.77 11.35
N GLY A 398 11.36 10.01 11.10
CA GLY A 398 12.03 10.36 9.85
C GLY A 398 11.11 10.33 8.63
N VAL A 399 9.85 10.74 8.80
CA VAL A 399 8.89 10.89 7.71
C VAL A 399 8.71 12.38 7.40
N THR A 400 8.85 12.72 6.14
CA THR A 400 8.61 14.06 5.61
C THR A 400 7.36 14.04 4.72
N VAL A 401 6.42 14.96 5.00
CA VAL A 401 5.20 15.16 4.22
C VAL A 401 5.23 16.58 3.66
N SER A 402 5.45 16.74 2.35
CA SER A 402 5.61 18.07 1.75
C SER A 402 4.96 18.21 0.38
N ASP A 403 4.61 19.43 0.02
CA ASP A 403 4.15 19.78 -1.33
C ASP A 403 2.91 19.00 -1.81
N ASN A 404 2.12 18.42 -0.89
CA ASN A 404 0.92 17.69 -1.26
C ASN A 404 -0.29 18.62 -1.32
N THR A 405 -1.20 18.33 -2.26
CA THR A 405 -2.54 18.94 -2.30
C THR A 405 -3.56 17.90 -1.85
N ILE A 406 -4.28 18.19 -0.77
CA ILE A 406 -5.18 17.24 -0.11
C ILE A 406 -6.57 17.83 0.02
N HIS A 407 -7.54 17.24 -0.65
CA HIS A 407 -8.96 17.50 -0.49
C HIS A 407 -9.58 16.34 0.29
N THR A 408 -10.08 16.59 1.49
CA THR A 408 -10.56 15.51 2.36
C THR A 408 -11.77 15.92 3.21
N SER A 409 -12.57 14.94 3.56
CA SER A 409 -13.62 15.05 4.58
C SER A 409 -13.18 14.56 5.95
N GLY A 410 -11.99 13.97 6.05
CA GLY A 410 -11.35 13.55 7.27
C GLY A 410 -10.17 14.44 7.64
N HIS A 411 -9.20 13.88 8.35
CA HIS A 411 -7.95 14.59 8.63
C HIS A 411 -7.12 14.76 7.35
N GLY A 412 -6.50 15.94 7.20
CA GLY A 412 -5.57 16.16 6.09
C GLY A 412 -4.28 15.36 6.27
N ILE A 413 -3.53 15.65 7.33
CA ILE A 413 -2.32 14.91 7.73
C ILE A 413 -2.48 14.50 9.19
N HIS A 414 -2.20 13.24 9.50
CA HIS A 414 -2.31 12.70 10.85
C HIS A 414 -0.99 12.05 11.29
N PHE A 415 -0.38 12.59 12.34
CA PHE A 415 0.77 12.02 13.02
C PHE A 415 0.31 11.32 14.31
N LEU A 416 0.42 10.01 14.38
CA LEU A 416 0.03 9.16 15.49
C LEU A 416 1.24 8.39 16.01
N ASP A 417 1.68 8.66 17.23
CA ASP A 417 2.92 8.10 17.81
C ASP A 417 4.11 8.24 16.83
N ALA A 418 4.25 9.42 16.25
CA ALA A 418 5.27 9.77 15.28
C ALA A 418 6.30 10.72 15.91
N HIS A 419 7.59 10.47 15.69
CA HIS A 419 8.65 11.24 16.31
C HIS A 419 9.61 11.85 15.26
N GLY A 420 9.93 13.14 15.40
CA GLY A 420 10.87 13.80 14.49
C GLY A 420 10.45 13.74 13.03
N CYS A 421 9.15 13.89 12.77
CA CYS A 421 8.57 13.97 11.44
C CYS A 421 8.24 15.44 11.09
N SER A 422 7.95 15.73 9.83
CA SER A 422 7.62 17.07 9.39
C SER A 422 6.48 17.12 8.38
N ALA A 423 5.69 18.21 8.44
CA ALA A 423 4.71 18.59 7.42
C ALA A 423 4.97 20.03 7.00
N TYR A 424 5.31 20.24 5.73
CA TYR A 424 5.55 21.58 5.21
C TYR A 424 5.11 21.74 3.75
N ASP A 425 4.78 22.96 3.36
CA ASP A 425 4.39 23.34 1.99
C ASP A 425 3.17 22.55 1.45
N ASN A 426 2.31 22.00 2.35
CA ASN A 426 1.12 21.27 1.91
C ASN A 426 -0.08 22.23 1.79
N THR A 427 -0.94 21.96 0.83
CA THR A 427 -2.26 22.58 0.70
C THR A 427 -3.34 21.58 1.12
N ILE A 428 -4.09 21.91 2.17
CA ILE A 428 -5.11 21.03 2.76
C ILE A 428 -6.47 21.76 2.72
N ILE A 429 -7.43 21.13 2.07
CA ILE A 429 -8.77 21.69 1.88
C ILE A 429 -9.81 20.72 2.43
N GLY A 430 -10.51 21.14 3.46
CA GLY A 430 -11.64 20.40 4.01
C GLY A 430 -12.83 20.44 3.05
N GLN A 431 -13.46 19.29 2.87
CA GLN A 431 -14.69 19.15 2.12
C GLN A 431 -15.83 18.82 3.09
N ASN A 432 -16.95 19.52 2.98
CA ASN A 432 -18.14 19.18 3.76
C ASN A 432 -18.74 17.89 3.24
N PHE A 433 -18.61 16.82 4.02
CA PHE A 433 -19.42 15.65 3.85
C PHE A 433 -20.60 15.71 4.82
N SER A 434 -21.78 15.58 4.31
CA SER A 434 -22.97 15.36 5.14
C SER A 434 -22.97 13.92 5.67
N SER A 435 -22.14 13.61 6.66
CA SER A 435 -22.40 12.45 7.48
C SER A 435 -23.66 12.74 8.30
N LYS A 436 -24.61 11.82 8.33
CA LYS A 436 -25.77 11.88 9.22
C LYS A 436 -25.36 11.79 10.71
N ASP A 437 -24.12 11.42 10.99
CA ASP A 437 -23.53 11.36 12.32
C ASP A 437 -22.61 12.56 12.55
N PRO A 438 -23.01 13.57 13.34
CA PRO A 438 -22.20 14.76 13.60
C PRO A 438 -20.84 14.45 14.25
N SER A 439 -20.72 13.35 14.99
CA SER A 439 -19.46 12.94 15.65
C SER A 439 -18.36 12.56 14.65
N LYS A 440 -18.75 12.23 13.42
CA LYS A 440 -17.83 11.91 12.31
C LYS A 440 -17.39 13.11 11.48
N ASN A 441 -17.79 14.31 11.88
CA ASN A 441 -17.50 15.55 11.15
C ASN A 441 -16.40 16.41 11.79
N ASP A 442 -15.76 15.94 12.85
CA ASP A 442 -14.76 16.71 13.60
C ASP A 442 -13.34 16.41 13.10
N HIS A 443 -12.94 17.05 12.00
CA HIS A 443 -11.66 16.79 11.35
C HIS A 443 -10.75 18.01 11.32
N ASP A 444 -9.45 17.76 11.51
CA ASP A 444 -8.40 18.78 11.54
C ASP A 444 -7.56 18.74 10.24
N GLY A 445 -6.99 19.86 9.89
CA GLY A 445 -6.04 19.93 8.80
C GLY A 445 -4.79 19.09 9.08
N ILE A 446 -4.16 19.34 10.24
CA ILE A 446 -3.07 18.50 10.74
C ILE A 446 -3.38 18.08 12.18
N LEU A 447 -3.44 16.79 12.43
CA LEU A 447 -3.62 16.19 13.76
C LEU A 447 -2.31 15.56 14.24
N VAL A 448 -1.90 15.88 15.47
CA VAL A 448 -0.73 15.32 16.14
C VAL A 448 -1.17 14.75 17.48
N GLU A 449 -1.11 13.44 17.65
CA GLU A 449 -1.62 12.82 18.87
C GLU A 449 -0.89 11.54 19.30
N MET A 450 -1.34 10.98 20.44
CA MET A 450 -0.89 9.70 21.01
C MET A 450 0.61 9.65 21.30
N GLY A 451 1.14 10.71 21.90
CA GLY A 451 2.53 10.77 22.32
C GLY A 451 3.51 11.07 21.19
N SER A 452 3.06 11.58 20.06
CA SER A 452 3.94 12.07 18.99
C SER A 452 4.91 13.14 19.51
N LYS A 453 6.17 13.15 19.02
CA LYS A 453 7.20 14.06 19.56
C LYS A 453 7.98 14.78 18.48
N ASN A 454 8.30 16.04 18.77
CA ASN A 454 9.20 16.86 17.94
C ASN A 454 8.75 16.97 16.47
N ILE A 455 7.44 17.08 16.23
CA ILE A 455 6.90 17.29 14.89
C ILE A 455 7.13 18.75 14.46
N ILE A 456 7.54 18.97 13.23
CA ILE A 456 7.70 20.31 12.64
C ILE A 456 6.55 20.58 11.69
N ILE A 457 5.85 21.70 11.86
CA ILE A 457 4.72 22.11 11.00
C ILE A 457 4.97 23.51 10.48
N ASN A 458 5.28 23.61 9.20
CA ASN A 458 5.71 24.87 8.61
C ASN A 458 5.11 25.11 7.22
N ASN A 459 4.74 26.35 6.94
CA ASN A 459 4.32 26.82 5.61
C ASN A 459 3.19 26.03 4.94
N ASN A 460 2.26 25.46 5.73
CA ASN A 460 1.10 24.77 5.17
C ASN A 460 -0.06 25.75 4.95
N HIS A 461 -0.84 25.51 3.91
CA HIS A 461 -2.06 26.26 3.61
C HIS A 461 -3.28 25.36 3.91
N ILE A 462 -4.02 25.68 4.97
CA ILE A 462 -5.11 24.85 5.50
C ILE A 462 -6.41 25.63 5.48
N SER A 463 -7.45 25.07 4.84
CA SER A 463 -8.72 25.79 4.72
C SER A 463 -9.93 24.85 4.80
N GLY A 464 -11.06 25.39 5.29
CA GLY A 464 -12.36 24.73 5.24
C GLY A 464 -12.51 23.47 6.10
N MET A 465 -11.60 23.24 7.05
CA MET A 465 -11.69 22.08 7.95
C MET A 465 -12.91 22.20 8.89
N THR A 466 -13.55 21.09 9.19
CA THR A 466 -14.75 21.09 10.05
C THR A 466 -14.41 21.41 11.50
N ARG A 467 -13.22 21.10 11.97
CA ARG A 467 -12.72 21.45 13.30
C ARG A 467 -11.54 22.44 13.23
N ASN A 468 -10.32 22.05 13.50
CA ASN A 468 -9.20 22.96 13.59
C ASN A 468 -8.30 22.93 12.36
N GLY A 469 -7.53 23.98 12.16
CA GLY A 469 -6.42 23.93 11.21
C GLY A 469 -5.35 22.95 11.68
N ILE A 470 -4.84 23.14 12.91
CA ILE A 470 -3.90 22.21 13.58
C ILE A 470 -4.43 21.86 14.96
N LEU A 471 -4.39 20.56 15.32
CA LEU A 471 -4.62 20.07 16.68
C LEU A 471 -3.42 19.23 17.16
N VAL A 472 -2.87 19.61 18.32
CA VAL A 472 -1.86 18.83 19.05
C VAL A 472 -2.46 18.38 20.37
N GLN A 473 -2.58 17.07 20.60
CA GLN A 473 -3.26 16.54 21.79
C GLN A 473 -2.66 15.22 22.31
N LYS A 474 -3.20 14.76 23.44
CA LYS A 474 -2.87 13.46 24.06
C LYS A 474 -1.36 13.31 24.31
N SER A 475 -0.83 14.23 25.11
CA SER A 475 0.58 14.25 25.57
C SER A 475 1.59 14.27 24.42
N SER A 476 1.27 14.95 23.34
CA SER A 476 2.13 15.07 22.15
C SER A 476 2.93 16.37 22.15
N SER A 477 4.00 16.40 21.38
CA SER A 477 4.79 17.63 21.21
C SER A 477 5.09 17.92 19.74
N VAL A 478 5.00 19.20 19.42
CA VAL A 478 5.53 19.76 18.18
C VAL A 478 6.75 20.64 18.52
N LYS A 479 7.72 20.65 17.64
CA LYS A 479 8.90 21.49 17.79
C LYS A 479 8.54 22.96 17.54
N GLY A 480 7.86 23.24 16.44
CA GLY A 480 7.37 24.56 16.09
C GLY A 480 6.21 24.51 15.12
N ILE A 481 5.35 25.54 15.18
CA ILE A 481 4.26 25.79 14.24
C ILE A 481 4.46 27.19 13.64
N SER A 482 4.92 27.26 12.40
CA SER A 482 5.31 28.55 11.83
C SER A 482 4.90 28.73 10.37
N LYS A 483 4.63 29.99 9.99
CA LYS A 483 4.35 30.42 8.61
C LYS A 483 3.16 29.73 7.95
N ASN A 484 2.27 29.08 8.72
CA ASN A 484 1.09 28.43 8.15
C ASN A 484 -0.02 29.45 7.90
N ILE A 485 -0.85 29.18 6.90
CA ILE A 485 -2.00 29.99 6.54
C ILE A 485 -3.27 29.19 6.79
N PHE A 486 -4.15 29.72 7.61
CA PHE A 486 -5.42 29.09 7.96
C PHE A 486 -6.59 29.96 7.51
N SER A 487 -7.61 29.33 6.94
CA SER A 487 -8.84 30.04 6.60
C SER A 487 -10.09 29.18 6.74
N LYS A 488 -11.18 29.78 7.20
CA LYS A 488 -12.52 29.16 7.21
C LYS A 488 -12.60 27.81 7.95
N CYS A 489 -11.78 27.58 8.98
CA CYS A 489 -11.92 26.38 9.81
C CYS A 489 -13.12 26.54 10.77
N GLY A 490 -13.88 25.45 10.98
CA GLY A 490 -15.05 25.45 11.86
C GLY A 490 -14.70 25.57 13.35
N GLY A 491 -13.48 25.21 13.72
CA GLY A 491 -12.91 25.38 15.06
C GLY A 491 -11.90 26.53 15.12
N ARG A 492 -10.71 26.23 15.58
CA ARG A 492 -9.59 27.18 15.77
C ARG A 492 -8.58 27.06 14.63
N GLY A 493 -7.76 28.08 14.48
CA GLY A 493 -6.58 27.97 13.62
C GLY A 493 -5.60 26.94 14.15
N ILE A 494 -5.15 27.12 15.42
CA ILE A 494 -4.20 26.23 16.10
C ILE A 494 -4.74 25.91 17.50
N GLN A 495 -4.73 24.65 17.87
CA GLN A 495 -5.06 24.19 19.22
C GLN A 495 -3.97 23.28 19.78
N ILE A 496 -3.45 23.62 20.98
CA ILE A 496 -2.59 22.76 21.81
C ILE A 496 -3.41 22.33 23.02
N TYR A 497 -3.60 21.03 23.20
CA TYR A 497 -4.56 20.49 24.15
C TYR A 497 -4.04 19.25 24.87
N ASP A 498 -4.54 18.97 26.07
CA ASP A 498 -4.33 17.73 26.83
C ASP A 498 -2.85 17.36 27.01
N LYS A 499 -2.17 18.07 27.90
CA LYS A 499 -0.76 17.84 28.32
C LYS A 499 0.25 17.88 27.16
N SER A 500 -0.07 18.63 26.11
CA SER A 500 0.73 18.70 24.88
C SER A 500 1.60 19.95 24.86
N GLN A 501 2.59 19.98 23.96
CA GLN A 501 3.61 21.01 23.94
C GLN A 501 3.93 21.53 22.54
N CYS A 502 4.28 22.81 22.46
CA CYS A 502 4.93 23.43 21.30
C CYS A 502 6.26 24.07 21.75
N THR A 503 7.37 23.34 21.64
CA THR A 503 8.60 23.66 22.39
C THR A 503 9.32 24.92 21.92
N GLU A 504 9.41 25.19 20.62
CA GLU A 504 10.04 26.39 20.05
C GLU A 504 9.06 27.55 19.87
N GLY A 505 7.75 27.23 19.86
CA GLY A 505 6.70 28.24 19.82
C GLY A 505 5.89 28.29 18.53
N ILE A 506 5.00 29.29 18.47
CA ILE A 506 4.02 29.48 17.39
C ILE A 506 4.29 30.85 16.75
N SER A 507 4.80 30.87 15.51
CA SER A 507 5.26 32.13 14.92
C SER A 507 4.82 32.36 13.47
N ASP A 508 4.59 33.60 13.14
CA ASP A 508 4.38 34.08 11.77
C ASP A 508 3.22 33.42 11.02
N ASN A 509 2.26 32.85 11.74
CA ASN A 509 1.10 32.23 11.12
C ASN A 509 0.03 33.29 10.78
N GLN A 510 -0.72 33.02 9.71
CA GLN A 510 -1.87 33.83 9.31
C GLN A 510 -3.15 33.03 9.55
N ILE A 511 -4.04 33.50 10.41
CA ILE A 511 -5.28 32.84 10.80
C ILE A 511 -6.46 33.76 10.49
N LYS A 512 -7.31 33.37 9.54
CA LYS A 512 -8.43 34.19 9.11
C LYS A 512 -9.74 33.38 9.07
N SER A 513 -10.78 33.96 9.66
CA SER A 513 -12.14 33.39 9.58
C SER A 513 -12.27 31.97 10.14
N CYS A 514 -11.45 31.60 11.14
CA CYS A 514 -11.66 30.40 11.92
C CYS A 514 -12.77 30.67 12.95
N LYS A 515 -13.81 29.84 12.98
CA LYS A 515 -15.06 30.16 13.65
C LYS A 515 -14.89 30.39 15.15
N ARG A 516 -14.14 29.54 15.84
CA ARG A 516 -13.99 29.65 17.30
C ARG A 516 -12.91 30.65 17.71
N GLY A 517 -11.73 30.60 17.16
CA GLY A 517 -10.63 31.46 17.57
C GLY A 517 -9.35 31.27 16.75
N GLY A 518 -8.31 32.01 17.14
CA GLY A 518 -7.00 31.95 16.50
C GLY A 518 -6.13 30.81 17.05
N ILE A 519 -5.42 31.10 18.16
CA ILE A 519 -4.52 30.17 18.86
C ILE A 519 -5.12 29.86 20.24
N PHE A 520 -5.26 28.59 20.57
CA PHE A 520 -5.85 28.14 21.83
C PHE A 520 -4.97 27.08 22.50
N ILE A 521 -4.56 27.34 23.74
CA ILE A 521 -3.71 26.47 24.55
C ILE A 521 -4.44 26.18 25.86
N SER A 522 -4.70 24.90 26.14
CA SER A 522 -5.53 24.50 27.29
C SER A 522 -5.18 23.11 27.81
N ASN A 523 -5.51 22.84 29.10
CA ASN A 523 -5.33 21.57 29.79
C ASN A 523 -3.86 21.14 30.00
N ASN A 524 -3.17 21.87 30.88
CA ASN A 524 -1.80 21.54 31.29
C ASN A 524 -0.80 21.50 30.13
N CYS A 525 -0.93 22.41 29.21
CA CYS A 525 -0.07 22.50 28.01
C CYS A 525 1.02 23.56 28.19
N THR A 526 2.08 23.42 27.39
CA THR A 526 3.15 24.43 27.35
C THR A 526 3.43 24.87 25.92
N SER A 527 3.83 26.13 25.75
CA SER A 527 4.31 26.63 24.47
C SER A 527 5.55 27.51 24.69
N GLY A 528 6.46 27.51 23.74
CA GLY A 528 7.47 28.54 23.60
C GLY A 528 6.83 29.90 23.27
N ASN A 529 7.57 30.77 22.63
CA ASN A 529 7.09 32.12 22.29
C ASN A 529 5.93 32.06 21.26
N ILE A 530 4.97 32.98 21.40
CA ILE A 530 3.88 33.19 20.44
C ILE A 530 4.09 34.56 19.81
N THR A 531 4.64 34.60 18.59
CA THR A 531 5.14 35.85 18.01
C THR A 531 4.83 36.01 16.53
N GLY A 532 4.59 37.23 16.09
CA GLY A 532 4.45 37.55 14.66
C GLY A 532 3.17 37.04 13.99
N ASN A 533 2.25 36.42 14.73
CA ASN A 533 1.04 35.84 14.14
C ASN A 533 0.02 36.96 13.78
N LYS A 534 -0.67 36.77 12.65
CA LYS A 534 -1.75 37.64 12.18
C LYS A 534 -3.08 36.91 12.30
N ILE A 535 -3.97 37.38 13.18
CA ILE A 535 -5.23 36.71 13.50
C ILE A 535 -6.41 37.67 13.27
N SER A 536 -7.41 37.23 12.50
CA SER A 536 -8.57 38.06 12.21
C SER A 536 -9.84 37.26 11.98
N SER A 537 -10.99 37.91 12.12
CA SER A 537 -12.31 37.37 11.75
C SER A 537 -12.68 36.05 12.48
N TYR A 538 -12.60 36.04 13.81
CA TYR A 538 -13.06 34.95 14.68
C TYR A 538 -14.35 35.37 15.43
N ASN A 539 -15.15 34.39 15.90
CA ASN A 539 -16.48 34.68 16.41
C ASN A 539 -16.71 34.36 17.91
N GLU A 540 -16.05 33.35 18.48
CA GLU A 540 -16.42 32.82 19.81
C GLU A 540 -15.38 33.05 20.88
N GLU A 541 -14.11 32.83 20.59
CA GLU A 541 -12.98 32.90 21.54
C GLU A 541 -12.05 34.10 21.24
N GLY A 542 -10.96 34.21 21.96
CA GLY A 542 -9.97 35.26 21.69
C GLY A 542 -9.09 34.95 20.47
N GLY A 543 -8.36 35.96 20.02
CA GLY A 543 -7.31 35.76 19.02
C GLY A 543 -6.24 34.79 19.53
N ILE A 544 -5.75 34.98 20.77
CA ILE A 544 -4.86 34.06 21.48
C ILE A 544 -5.47 33.81 22.86
N SER A 545 -5.63 32.52 23.23
CA SER A 545 -6.23 32.14 24.50
C SER A 545 -5.41 31.07 25.20
N VAL A 546 -5.08 31.27 26.48
CA VAL A 546 -4.27 30.35 27.29
C VAL A 546 -5.00 30.10 28.61
N TYR A 547 -5.38 28.85 28.87
CA TYR A 547 -6.22 28.48 30.02
C TYR A 547 -5.74 27.19 30.73
N ASN A 548 -6.34 26.92 31.90
CA ASN A 548 -6.26 25.63 32.59
C ASN A 548 -4.82 25.14 32.82
N ASN A 549 -4.08 25.86 33.65
CA ASN A 549 -2.70 25.52 34.05
C ASN A 549 -1.71 25.42 32.86
N CYS A 550 -1.89 26.24 31.85
CA CYS A 550 -0.97 26.33 30.74
C CYS A 550 0.05 27.44 30.92
N THR A 551 1.22 27.24 30.35
CA THR A 551 2.29 28.25 30.33
C THR A 551 2.80 28.50 28.93
N THR A 552 3.19 29.74 28.67
CA THR A 552 3.80 30.12 27.39
C THR A 552 5.07 30.92 27.63
N GLY A 553 5.96 30.96 26.66
CA GLY A 553 6.97 31.97 26.57
C GLY A 553 6.34 33.36 26.29
N LYS A 554 7.11 34.26 25.74
CA LYS A 554 6.66 35.62 25.44
C LYS A 554 5.56 35.63 24.38
N ILE A 555 4.45 36.36 24.65
CA ILE A 555 3.42 36.68 23.65
C ILE A 555 3.66 38.09 23.17
N ALA A 556 4.18 38.29 21.96
CA ALA A 556 4.57 39.59 21.45
C ALA A 556 4.49 39.71 19.93
N ASN A 557 4.38 40.93 19.44
CA ASN A 557 4.40 41.25 18.01
C ASN A 557 3.29 40.53 17.19
N ASN A 558 2.21 40.10 17.83
CA ASN A 558 1.06 39.50 17.14
C ASN A 558 0.08 40.64 16.74
N THR A 559 -0.47 40.52 15.54
CA THR A 559 -1.53 41.43 15.07
C THR A 559 -2.87 40.70 15.20
N ILE A 560 -3.75 41.23 16.07
CA ILE A 560 -5.07 40.61 16.29
C ILE A 560 -6.13 41.66 15.93
N THR A 561 -6.94 41.35 14.92
CA THR A 561 -8.03 42.21 14.46
C THR A 561 -9.37 41.55 14.77
N ASP A 562 -10.10 42.10 15.73
CA ASP A 562 -11.44 41.68 16.06
C ASP A 562 -12.44 42.28 15.06
N THR A 563 -13.06 41.45 14.26
CA THR A 563 -14.03 41.86 13.22
C THR A 563 -15.48 41.50 13.59
N ARG A 564 -15.74 41.09 14.83
CA ARG A 564 -17.09 40.74 15.29
C ARG A 564 -18.03 41.94 15.24
N LYS A 565 -19.13 41.83 14.53
CA LYS A 565 -20.22 42.80 14.51
C LYS A 565 -21.08 42.61 15.77
N ASN A 566 -21.20 43.64 16.60
CA ASN A 566 -21.99 43.70 17.84
C ASN A 566 -21.29 43.17 19.08
N GLY A 567 -20.84 44.10 19.90
CA GLY A 567 -20.21 44.01 21.22
C GLY A 567 -20.88 43.19 22.34
N LYS A 568 -21.55 42.08 22.02
CA LYS A 568 -22.13 41.21 23.06
C LYS A 568 -21.12 40.36 23.83
N HIS A 569 -19.88 40.36 23.42
CA HIS A 569 -18.81 39.64 24.13
C HIS A 569 -17.80 40.65 24.70
N THR A 570 -18.25 41.43 25.66
CA THR A 570 -17.49 42.50 26.35
C THR A 570 -16.24 42.01 27.10
N ASN A 571 -15.94 40.71 27.13
CA ASN A 571 -14.84 40.13 27.91
C ASN A 571 -13.80 39.36 27.08
N LEU A 572 -13.77 39.49 25.78
CA LEU A 572 -12.74 38.79 24.97
C LEU A 572 -11.65 39.80 24.60
N ALA A 573 -10.68 39.93 25.48
CA ALA A 573 -9.40 40.53 25.14
C ALA A 573 -8.81 39.80 23.91
N GLY A 574 -8.10 40.47 23.03
CA GLY A 574 -7.40 39.84 21.93
C GLY A 574 -6.46 38.73 22.39
N ILE A 575 -5.97 38.86 23.65
CA ILE A 575 -5.18 37.87 24.39
C ILE A 575 -5.89 37.62 25.70
N LYS A 576 -6.15 36.36 26.03
CA LYS A 576 -6.86 35.92 27.23
C LYS A 576 -6.07 34.83 27.96
#